data_36b567b63ff6ef6033055313155f41a1
#
_entry.id   36b567b63ff6ef6033055313155f41a1
#
_cell.length_a   1.000
_cell.length_b   1.000
_cell.length_c   1.000
_cell.angle_alpha   90.00
_cell.angle_beta   90.00
_cell.angle_gamma   90.00
#
_symmetry.space_group_name_H-M   'P 1'
#
loop_
_entity.id
_entity.type
_entity.pdbx_description
1 polymer ?
#
loop_
_entity_poly.entity_id
_entity_poly.type
_entity_poly.pdbx_seq_one_letter_code
_entity_poly.pdbx_strand_id
1 'polypeptide(L)'
;FFFLMIRRPPRSTLFPYTTLFRSQVIQKLYEASIGGVQVELIVRGICGLRAGVEGISENITVRSIVGRQLEHSRIFWFANGGEQQLYLSSADWMPRNLNDRVELFFPVESEEHIKRIKEILDLYLRDNVGAHMMQSNGTYRRVTNKATPVSAQSSLYEEALLAAAADKIPMEVRLRPMYSKDSKE
;
A
#
# COMPACT_ATOMS: atom_id res chain seq x y z
N PHE A 1 -6.56 -0.35 -0.44
CA PHE A 1 -5.21 0.19 -0.33
C PHE A 1 -4.47 -0.65 0.68
N PHE A 2 -3.43 -1.29 0.23
CA PHE A 2 -2.58 -2.09 1.09
C PHE A 2 -1.13 -1.68 0.85
N PHE A 3 -0.47 -1.23 1.89
CA PHE A 3 0.93 -0.87 1.84
C PHE A 3 1.70 -1.64 2.90
N LEU A 4 2.79 -2.25 2.49
CA LEU A 4 3.69 -2.99 3.36
C LEU A 4 5.10 -2.43 3.23
N MET A 5 5.63 -1.91 4.33
CA MET A 5 7.04 -1.55 4.44
C MET A 5 7.75 -2.54 5.37
N ILE A 6 8.73 -3.27 4.86
CA ILE A 6 9.53 -4.23 5.62
C ILE A 6 10.98 -3.75 5.68
N ARG A 7 11.49 -3.49 6.88
CA ARG A 7 12.80 -2.84 7.09
C ARG A 7 13.98 -3.77 7.45
N ARG A 8 13.77 -5.07 7.68
CA ARG A 8 14.87 -6.06 7.87
C ARG A 8 14.42 -7.46 7.47
N PRO A 9 15.32 -8.35 6.94
CA PRO A 9 14.95 -9.71 6.59
C PRO A 9 15.07 -10.65 7.78
N PRO A 10 14.09 -11.52 8.05
CA PRO A 10 14.23 -12.64 8.97
C PRO A 10 14.54 -13.96 8.24
N ARG A 11 15.18 -14.88 8.95
CA ARG A 11 15.31 -16.29 8.56
C ARG A 11 13.96 -16.98 8.77
N SER A 12 13.56 -17.82 7.82
CA SER A 12 12.23 -18.43 7.72
C SER A 12 11.99 -19.64 8.64
N THR A 13 10.76 -19.79 9.14
CA THR A 13 10.14 -21.07 9.52
C THR A 13 8.63 -21.08 9.28
N LEU A 14 8.11 -22.24 8.85
CA LEU A 14 6.75 -22.49 8.35
C LEU A 14 5.80 -23.02 9.43
N PHE A 15 4.50 -22.63 9.38
CA PHE A 15 3.39 -23.36 10.00
C PHE A 15 2.10 -23.32 9.16
N PRO A 16 1.24 -24.36 9.19
CA PRO A 16 0.10 -24.53 8.29
C PRO A 16 -1.30 -24.27 8.89
N TYR A 17 -2.24 -23.94 7.99
CA TYR A 17 -3.71 -24.01 8.00
C TYR A 17 -4.54 -22.96 8.76
N THR A 18 -5.47 -22.44 8.24
CA THR A 18 -6.65 -22.32 7.42
C THR A 18 -7.44 -21.03 7.62
N THR A 19 -8.07 -20.66 6.56
CA THR A 19 -9.22 -19.81 6.38
C THR A 19 -9.11 -18.34 6.67
N LEU A 20 -9.33 -17.66 5.61
CA LEU A 20 -9.68 -16.29 5.43
C LEU A 20 -8.50 -15.38 5.40
N PHE A 21 -8.29 -14.97 4.20
CA PHE A 21 -7.55 -13.84 3.84
C PHE A 21 -6.29 -13.85 4.56
N ARG A 22 -5.69 -14.62 4.63
CA ARG A 22 -5.31 -14.15 5.58
C ARG A 22 -4.57 -14.70 6.58
N SER A 23 -4.82 -15.77 6.98
CA SER A 23 -4.03 -16.45 7.98
C SER A 23 -2.59 -16.59 7.50
N GLN A 24 -2.34 -16.96 6.25
CA GLN A 24 -0.97 -17.10 5.72
C GLN A 24 -0.22 -15.76 5.63
N VAL A 25 -0.83 -14.72 5.08
CA VAL A 25 -0.18 -13.40 5.00
C VAL A 25 -0.02 -12.80 6.39
N ILE A 26 -1.08 -12.84 7.21
CA ILE A 26 -1.02 -12.33 8.59
C ILE A 26 0.02 -13.09 9.40
N GLN A 27 0.08 -14.42 9.27
CA GLN A 27 1.12 -15.23 9.94
C GLN A 27 2.52 -14.82 9.51
N LYS A 28 2.75 -14.60 8.22
CA LYS A 28 4.06 -14.14 7.71
C LYS A 28 4.42 -12.76 8.22
N LEU A 29 3.45 -11.87 8.37
CA LEU A 29 3.68 -10.56 8.99
C LEU A 29 4.01 -10.70 10.48
N TYR A 30 3.35 -11.57 11.21
CA TYR A 30 3.68 -11.85 12.61
C TYR A 30 5.08 -12.49 12.75
N GLU A 31 5.39 -13.48 11.91
CA GLU A 31 6.73 -14.08 11.88
C GLU A 31 7.81 -13.02 11.60
N ALA A 32 7.56 -12.11 10.65
CA ALA A 32 8.45 -11.00 10.36
C ALA A 32 8.63 -10.08 11.57
N SER A 33 7.53 -9.73 12.24
CA SER A 33 7.56 -8.90 13.45
C SER A 33 8.35 -9.56 14.59
N ILE A 34 8.08 -10.84 14.85
CA ILE A 34 8.82 -11.63 15.84
C ILE A 34 10.32 -11.68 15.49
N GLY A 35 10.65 -11.74 14.20
CA GLY A 35 12.02 -11.65 13.67
C GLY A 35 12.65 -10.25 13.74
N GLY A 36 11.98 -9.25 14.34
CA GLY A 36 12.46 -7.88 14.52
C GLY A 36 12.28 -6.98 13.29
N VAL A 37 11.49 -7.40 12.31
CA VAL A 37 11.19 -6.59 11.12
C VAL A 37 10.15 -5.53 11.46
N GLN A 38 10.45 -4.28 11.13
CA GLN A 38 9.47 -3.19 11.24
C GLN A 38 8.50 -3.24 10.06
N VAL A 39 7.22 -3.31 10.34
CA VAL A 39 6.15 -3.43 9.36
C VAL A 39 5.16 -2.28 9.52
N GLU A 40 5.01 -1.49 8.47
CA GLU A 40 4.06 -0.38 8.42
C GLU A 40 2.97 -0.69 7.39
N LEU A 41 1.73 -0.75 7.84
CA LEU A 41 0.57 -1.05 7.00
C LEU A 41 -0.35 0.16 6.91
N ILE A 42 -0.72 0.53 5.69
CA ILE A 42 -1.80 1.48 5.43
C ILE A 42 -2.97 0.68 4.87
N VAL A 43 -4.03 0.54 5.65
CA VAL A 43 -5.17 -0.33 5.32
C VAL A 43 -6.45 0.48 5.34
N ARG A 44 -7.07 0.65 4.19
CA ARG A 44 -8.31 1.43 4.03
C ARG A 44 -9.53 0.77 4.68
N GLY A 45 -9.58 -0.54 4.65
CA GLY A 45 -10.78 -1.30 5.03
C GLY A 45 -10.57 -2.20 6.24
N ILE A 46 -11.28 -3.33 6.23
CA ILE A 46 -11.20 -4.33 7.29
C ILE A 46 -9.79 -4.92 7.34
N CYS A 47 -9.18 -4.88 8.51
CA CYS A 47 -7.88 -5.49 8.79
C CYS A 47 -8.07 -6.62 9.82
N GLY A 48 -7.79 -7.85 9.41
CA GLY A 48 -7.86 -9.02 10.30
C GLY A 48 -6.62 -9.22 11.18
N LEU A 49 -5.55 -8.45 10.91
CA LEU A 49 -4.34 -8.45 11.71
C LEU A 49 -4.54 -7.57 12.96
N ARG A 50 -3.92 -7.90 14.06
CA ARG A 50 -3.77 -7.03 15.24
C ARG A 50 -2.33 -6.52 15.33
N ALA A 51 -2.19 -5.21 15.38
CA ALA A 51 -0.90 -4.54 15.52
C ALA A 51 -0.58 -4.25 16.99
N GLY A 52 0.71 -4.17 17.34
CA GLY A 52 1.16 -3.72 18.65
C GLY A 52 0.87 -4.70 19.79
N VAL A 53 0.72 -5.99 19.52
CA VAL A 53 0.59 -7.03 20.53
C VAL A 53 1.98 -7.50 20.91
N GLU A 54 2.31 -7.42 22.22
CA GLU A 54 3.60 -7.83 22.77
C GLU A 54 3.96 -9.29 22.42
N GLY A 55 5.19 -9.49 21.99
CA GLY A 55 5.73 -10.79 21.58
C GLY A 55 5.21 -11.34 20.26
N ILE A 56 4.26 -10.67 19.60
CA ILE A 56 3.66 -11.15 18.36
C ILE A 56 3.77 -10.10 17.24
N SER A 57 3.23 -8.91 17.46
CA SER A 57 3.13 -7.87 16.45
C SER A 57 3.56 -6.48 16.96
N GLU A 58 4.43 -6.45 17.93
CA GLU A 58 4.96 -5.22 18.53
C GLU A 58 5.69 -4.32 17.49
N ASN A 59 6.26 -4.95 16.45
CA ASN A 59 6.92 -4.27 15.35
C ASN A 59 5.99 -3.98 14.16
N ILE A 60 4.69 -4.20 14.30
CA ILE A 60 3.69 -3.89 13.28
C ILE A 60 2.88 -2.67 13.69
N THR A 61 2.77 -1.71 12.79
CA THR A 61 1.81 -0.61 12.91
C THR A 61 0.77 -0.70 11.79
N VAL A 62 -0.48 -0.40 12.12
CA VAL A 62 -1.57 -0.33 11.14
C VAL A 62 -2.20 1.06 11.20
N ARG A 63 -2.19 1.72 10.07
CA ARG A 63 -2.80 3.03 9.87
C ARG A 63 -3.95 2.92 8.88
N SER A 64 -5.08 3.52 9.19
CA SER A 64 -6.20 3.68 8.27
C SER A 64 -6.38 5.15 7.93
N ILE A 65 -6.49 5.44 6.63
CA ILE A 65 -6.78 6.78 6.14
C ILE A 65 -8.03 6.66 5.28
N VAL A 66 -9.12 7.27 5.75
CA VAL A 66 -10.40 7.33 5.04
C VAL A 66 -10.73 8.80 4.85
N GLY A 67 -10.91 9.20 3.62
CA GLY A 67 -11.17 10.58 3.26
C GLY A 67 -12.11 10.71 2.07
N ARG A 68 -12.02 11.83 1.38
CA ARG A 68 -12.86 12.16 0.22
C ARG A 68 -12.59 11.24 -0.98
N GLN A 69 -11.33 10.86 -1.17
CA GLN A 69 -10.91 10.02 -2.29
C GLN A 69 -10.90 8.54 -1.89
N LEU A 70 -11.23 7.67 -2.84
CA LEU A 70 -11.11 6.24 -2.67
C LEU A 70 -9.65 5.83 -2.87
N GLU A 71 -9.02 5.32 -1.81
CA GLU A 71 -7.69 4.74 -1.92
C GLU A 71 -7.78 3.37 -2.59
N HIS A 72 -7.16 3.23 -3.75
CA HIS A 72 -7.24 2.00 -4.56
C HIS A 72 -5.88 1.46 -5.00
N SER A 73 -4.80 2.09 -4.61
CA SER A 73 -3.44 1.65 -4.93
C SER A 73 -3.03 0.46 -4.05
N ARG A 74 -2.31 -0.49 -4.60
CA ARG A 74 -1.67 -1.60 -3.87
C ARG A 74 -0.19 -1.53 -4.13
N ILE A 75 0.55 -1.12 -3.12
CA ILE A 75 1.97 -0.84 -3.18
C ILE A 75 2.67 -1.66 -2.12
N PHE A 76 3.77 -2.31 -2.49
CA PHE A 76 4.58 -3.13 -1.60
C PHE A 76 6.03 -2.66 -1.70
N TRP A 77 6.56 -2.16 -0.61
CA TRP A 77 7.94 -1.73 -0.51
C TRP A 77 8.69 -2.56 0.51
N PHE A 78 9.84 -3.08 0.10
CA PHE A 78 10.71 -3.90 0.93
C PHE A 78 12.10 -3.26 1.00
N ALA A 79 12.62 -3.04 2.20
CA ALA A 79 13.98 -2.52 2.39
C ALA A 79 15.07 -3.54 2.01
N ASN A 80 14.77 -4.83 2.14
CA ASN A 80 15.57 -5.97 1.67
C ASN A 80 17.09 -5.81 1.89
N GLY A 81 17.48 -5.44 3.12
CA GLY A 81 18.90 -5.29 3.47
C GLY A 81 19.65 -4.15 2.76
N GLY A 82 18.93 -3.25 2.10
CA GLY A 82 19.49 -2.13 1.30
C GLY A 82 19.19 -2.24 -0.18
N GLU A 83 18.90 -3.44 -0.68
CA GLU A 83 18.46 -3.69 -2.06
C GLU A 83 16.94 -3.50 -2.15
N GLN A 84 16.51 -2.24 -2.11
CA GLN A 84 15.09 -1.89 -2.07
C GLN A 84 14.31 -2.49 -3.24
N GLN A 85 13.16 -3.07 -2.94
CA GLN A 85 12.25 -3.62 -3.93
C GLN A 85 10.88 -2.98 -3.77
N LEU A 86 10.31 -2.54 -4.89
CA LEU A 86 8.99 -1.94 -4.96
C LEU A 86 8.13 -2.69 -5.97
N TYR A 87 6.92 -3.05 -5.55
CA TYR A 87 5.95 -3.72 -6.41
C TYR A 87 4.62 -2.98 -6.39
N LEU A 88 3.93 -3.04 -7.52
CA LEU A 88 2.52 -2.64 -7.63
C LEU A 88 1.66 -3.86 -7.93
N SER A 89 0.40 -3.81 -7.48
CA SER A 89 -0.53 -4.90 -7.71
C SER A 89 -1.94 -4.41 -7.98
N SER A 90 -2.71 -5.21 -8.72
CA SER A 90 -4.16 -5.07 -8.83
C SER A 90 -4.91 -5.82 -7.73
N ALA A 91 -4.25 -6.78 -7.06
CA ALA A 91 -4.85 -7.64 -6.05
C ALA A 91 -4.99 -6.97 -4.69
N ASP A 92 -6.18 -7.04 -4.10
CA ASP A 92 -6.30 -6.96 -2.65
C ASP A 92 -5.79 -8.26 -2.02
N TRP A 93 -5.28 -8.21 -0.80
CA TRP A 93 -4.88 -9.42 -0.08
C TRP A 93 -6.11 -10.18 0.45
N MET A 94 -7.07 -10.43 -0.40
CA MET A 94 -8.27 -11.21 -0.12
C MET A 94 -8.20 -12.58 -0.82
N PRO A 95 -8.77 -13.66 -0.24
CA PRO A 95 -8.69 -14.99 -0.84
C PRO A 95 -9.13 -15.03 -2.27
N ARG A 96 -10.28 -14.42 -2.55
CA ARG A 96 -10.83 -14.37 -3.91
C ARG A 96 -9.90 -13.70 -4.92
N ASN A 97 -9.09 -12.71 -4.48
CA ASN A 97 -8.16 -12.05 -5.37
C ASN A 97 -6.90 -12.92 -5.57
N LEU A 98 -6.44 -13.57 -4.50
CA LEU A 98 -5.20 -14.34 -4.53
C LEU A 98 -5.39 -15.76 -5.11
N ASN A 99 -6.60 -16.35 -5.01
CA ASN A 99 -6.85 -17.73 -5.40
C ASN A 99 -7.76 -17.86 -6.63
N ASP A 100 -8.72 -16.93 -6.82
CA ASP A 100 -9.82 -17.13 -7.76
C ASP A 100 -9.82 -16.12 -8.92
N ARG A 101 -8.84 -15.20 -8.95
CA ARG A 101 -8.71 -14.17 -9.97
C ARG A 101 -7.35 -14.16 -10.62
N VAL A 102 -7.33 -13.70 -11.87
CA VAL A 102 -6.08 -13.32 -12.54
C VAL A 102 -5.78 -11.89 -12.14
N GLU A 103 -4.69 -11.69 -11.44
CA GLU A 103 -4.25 -10.40 -10.93
C GLU A 103 -2.82 -10.12 -11.38
N LEU A 104 -2.47 -8.84 -11.44
CA LEU A 104 -1.13 -8.39 -11.77
C LEU A 104 -0.34 -8.08 -10.51
N PHE A 105 0.90 -8.51 -10.48
CA PHE A 105 1.91 -8.12 -9.49
C PHE A 105 3.24 -7.96 -10.21
N PHE A 106 3.79 -6.75 -10.21
CA PHE A 106 4.97 -6.44 -11.00
C PHE A 106 5.92 -5.49 -10.27
N PRO A 107 7.24 -5.61 -10.50
CA PRO A 107 8.23 -4.72 -9.93
C PRO A 107 8.19 -3.35 -10.61
N VAL A 108 8.58 -2.33 -9.86
CA VAL A 108 8.88 -0.99 -10.38
C VAL A 108 10.39 -0.86 -10.45
N GLU A 109 10.95 -0.75 -11.66
CA GLU A 109 12.40 -0.73 -11.89
C GLU A 109 12.96 0.68 -12.08
N SER A 110 12.13 1.64 -12.51
CA SER A 110 12.56 3.02 -12.71
C SER A 110 12.83 3.71 -11.37
N GLU A 111 14.05 4.20 -11.18
CA GLU A 111 14.46 4.94 -9.98
C GLU A 111 13.60 6.17 -9.72
N GLU A 112 13.20 6.88 -10.77
CA GLU A 112 12.31 8.04 -10.69
C GLU A 112 10.94 7.63 -10.12
N HIS A 113 10.34 6.56 -10.65
CA HIS A 113 9.06 6.06 -10.16
C HIS A 113 9.17 5.50 -8.74
N ILE A 114 10.24 4.80 -8.40
CA ILE A 114 10.51 4.33 -7.03
C ILE A 114 10.56 5.51 -6.08
N LYS A 115 11.34 6.55 -6.42
CA LYS A 115 11.43 7.76 -5.60
C LYS A 115 10.06 8.41 -5.41
N ARG A 116 9.32 8.60 -6.50
CA ARG A 116 7.98 9.21 -6.46
C ARG A 116 7.01 8.42 -5.59
N ILE A 117 6.97 7.11 -5.74
CA ILE A 117 6.08 6.25 -4.95
C ILE A 117 6.48 6.30 -3.47
N LYS A 118 7.77 6.32 -3.14
CA LYS A 118 8.22 6.49 -1.75
C LYS A 118 7.77 7.82 -1.14
N GLU A 119 7.86 8.92 -1.88
CA GLU A 119 7.36 10.22 -1.43
C GLU A 119 5.86 10.17 -1.10
N ILE A 120 5.07 9.50 -1.94
CA ILE A 120 3.64 9.27 -1.70
C ILE A 120 3.44 8.45 -0.42
N LEU A 121 4.18 7.38 -0.23
CA LEU A 121 4.08 6.52 0.95
C LEU A 121 4.46 7.27 2.23
N ASP A 122 5.55 8.02 2.20
CA ASP A 122 6.00 8.85 3.33
C ASP A 122 4.97 9.93 3.67
N LEU A 123 4.27 10.46 2.65
CA LEU A 123 3.18 11.41 2.87
C LEU A 123 2.00 10.75 3.60
N TYR A 124 1.60 9.54 3.21
CA TYR A 124 0.57 8.78 3.92
C TYR A 124 0.98 8.43 5.36
N LEU A 125 2.23 8.09 5.59
CA LEU A 125 2.74 7.78 6.93
C LEU A 125 2.80 9.02 7.82
N ARG A 126 2.92 10.22 7.25
CA ARG A 126 2.89 11.49 7.98
C ARG A 126 1.50 12.07 8.17
N ASP A 127 0.46 11.53 7.50
CA ASP A 127 -0.90 12.04 7.66
C ASP A 127 -1.33 12.01 9.13
N ASN A 128 -1.78 13.17 9.63
CA ASN A 128 -2.27 13.34 10.99
C ASN A 128 -3.64 14.02 11.03
N VAL A 129 -4.25 14.25 9.88
CA VAL A 129 -5.59 14.86 9.74
C VAL A 129 -6.65 13.78 9.57
N GLY A 130 -6.43 12.85 8.63
CA GLY A 130 -7.36 11.77 8.29
C GLY A 130 -7.00 10.42 8.91
N ALA A 131 -5.81 10.28 9.46
CA ALA A 131 -5.28 9.00 9.90
C ALA A 131 -5.83 8.51 11.24
N HIS A 132 -6.06 7.21 11.32
CA HIS A 132 -6.42 6.47 12.51
C HIS A 132 -5.44 5.31 12.71
N MET A 133 -4.88 5.18 13.89
CA MET A 133 -3.95 4.10 14.25
C MET A 133 -4.69 2.96 14.97
N MET A 134 -4.42 1.73 14.55
CA MET A 134 -4.93 0.55 15.24
C MET A 134 -4.23 0.41 16.59
N GLN A 135 -5.00 0.09 17.61
CA GLN A 135 -4.52 -0.27 18.95
C GLN A 135 -4.41 -1.79 19.09
N SER A 136 -3.66 -2.28 20.08
CA SER A 136 -3.46 -3.71 20.31
C SER A 136 -4.77 -4.50 20.61
N ASN A 137 -5.81 -3.82 21.05
CA ASN A 137 -7.15 -4.40 21.22
C ASN A 137 -7.97 -4.45 19.90
N GLY A 138 -7.41 -3.95 18.78
CA GLY A 138 -8.06 -3.91 17.46
C GLY A 138 -8.96 -2.70 17.22
N THR A 139 -9.10 -1.79 18.17
CA THR A 139 -9.82 -0.53 17.97
C THR A 139 -8.93 0.49 17.25
N TYR A 140 -9.54 1.47 16.61
CA TYR A 140 -8.83 2.57 15.95
C TYR A 140 -8.96 3.84 16.73
N ARG A 141 -7.86 4.58 16.86
CA ARG A 141 -7.83 5.89 17.47
C ARG A 141 -7.30 6.91 16.47
N ARG A 142 -7.99 8.04 16.35
CA ARG A 142 -7.53 9.14 15.49
C ARG A 142 -6.14 9.62 15.93
N VAL A 143 -5.28 9.88 14.96
CA VAL A 143 -3.98 10.48 15.22
C VAL A 143 -4.20 11.93 15.67
N THR A 144 -3.74 12.24 16.87
CA THR A 144 -3.77 13.59 17.42
C THR A 144 -2.37 13.93 17.89
N ASN A 145 -1.70 14.81 17.19
CA ASN A 145 -0.40 15.34 17.61
C ASN A 145 -0.38 16.87 17.39
N LYS A 146 0.60 17.54 17.99
CA LYS A 146 0.80 18.98 17.85
C LYS A 146 1.66 19.37 16.63
N ALA A 147 1.95 18.40 15.75
CA ALA A 147 2.71 18.67 14.53
C ALA A 147 1.86 19.44 13.51
N THR A 148 2.52 20.05 12.54
CA THR A 148 1.87 20.70 11.41
C THR A 148 0.85 19.75 10.77
N PRO A 149 -0.39 20.20 10.52
CA PRO A 149 -1.41 19.36 9.86
C PRO A 149 -0.95 18.89 8.50
N VAL A 150 -1.00 17.58 8.28
CA VAL A 150 -0.70 16.93 7.01
C VAL A 150 -1.88 16.05 6.63
N SER A 151 -2.50 16.34 5.48
CA SER A 151 -3.54 15.53 4.85
C SER A 151 -3.01 14.98 3.54
N ALA A 152 -2.72 13.69 3.49
CA ALA A 152 -2.14 13.05 2.31
C ALA A 152 -3.00 13.24 1.06
N GLN A 153 -4.31 13.01 1.19
CA GLN A 153 -5.25 13.16 0.07
C GLN A 153 -5.33 14.60 -0.45
N SER A 154 -5.37 15.58 0.45
CA SER A 154 -5.44 17.00 0.06
C SER A 154 -4.15 17.43 -0.63
N SER A 155 -3.00 17.06 -0.07
CA SER A 155 -1.69 17.40 -0.66
C SER A 155 -1.50 16.80 -2.04
N LEU A 156 -1.84 15.52 -2.24
CA LEU A 156 -1.75 14.86 -3.53
C LEU A 156 -2.75 15.44 -4.55
N TYR A 157 -3.93 15.84 -4.10
CA TYR A 157 -4.91 16.48 -4.95
C TYR A 157 -4.44 17.87 -5.42
N GLU A 158 -3.93 18.68 -4.51
CA GLU A 158 -3.37 20.01 -4.83
C GLU A 158 -2.19 19.90 -5.78
N GLU A 159 -1.30 18.94 -5.56
CA GLU A 159 -0.17 18.67 -6.45
C GLU A 159 -0.65 18.28 -7.87
N ALA A 160 -1.65 17.41 -7.97
CA ALA A 160 -2.23 17.01 -9.25
C ALA A 160 -2.88 18.20 -10.00
N LEU A 161 -3.54 19.10 -9.26
CA LEU A 161 -4.10 20.34 -9.87
C LEU A 161 -3.01 21.25 -10.40
N LEU A 162 -1.92 21.43 -9.65
CA LEU A 162 -0.79 22.25 -10.07
C LEU A 162 -0.10 21.65 -11.31
N ALA A 163 0.10 20.33 -11.33
CA ALA A 163 0.65 19.63 -12.49
C ALA A 163 -0.25 19.78 -13.72
N ALA A 164 -1.56 19.58 -13.57
CA ALA A 164 -2.53 19.75 -14.66
C ALA A 164 -2.61 21.21 -15.19
N ALA A 165 -2.36 22.19 -14.34
CA ALA A 165 -2.32 23.59 -14.74
C ALA A 165 -1.02 23.96 -15.48
N ALA A 166 0.09 23.27 -15.12
CA ALA A 166 1.39 23.46 -15.79
C ALA A 166 1.46 22.73 -17.14
N ASP A 167 0.93 21.52 -17.22
CA ASP A 167 0.80 20.78 -18.46
C ASP A 167 -0.43 21.26 -19.24
N LYS A 168 -0.21 22.10 -20.22
CA LYS A 168 -1.20 22.31 -21.30
C LYS A 168 -1.24 21.04 -22.15
N ILE A 169 -1.82 19.97 -21.63
CA ILE A 169 -2.05 18.75 -22.41
C ILE A 169 -3.06 19.12 -23.50
N PRO A 170 -2.72 19.05 -24.79
CA PRO A 170 -3.70 19.22 -25.87
C PRO A 170 -4.73 18.10 -25.69
N MET A 171 -5.97 18.44 -25.43
CA MET A 171 -7.07 17.50 -25.18
C MET A 171 -7.55 16.81 -26.46
N GLU A 172 -6.64 16.44 -27.36
CA GLU A 172 -6.92 15.65 -28.55
C GLU A 172 -6.10 14.37 -28.59
N VAL A 173 -6.39 13.45 -27.67
CA VAL A 173 -6.03 12.04 -27.91
C VAL A 173 -7.10 11.44 -28.80
N ARG A 174 -6.92 11.51 -30.12
CA ARG A 174 -7.72 10.75 -31.07
C ARG A 174 -7.27 9.29 -30.99
N LEU A 175 -8.03 8.47 -30.29
CA LEU A 175 -7.87 7.03 -30.35
C LEU A 175 -8.15 6.57 -31.78
N ARG A 176 -7.12 6.13 -32.50
CA ARG A 176 -7.30 5.45 -33.80
C ARG A 176 -7.51 3.97 -33.52
N PRO A 177 -8.57 3.33 -34.10
CA PRO A 177 -8.73 1.88 -33.97
C PRO A 177 -7.51 1.20 -34.60
N MET A 178 -6.98 0.19 -33.91
CA MET A 178 -5.79 -0.58 -34.33
C MET A 178 -6.09 -1.58 -35.48
N TYR A 179 -7.33 -1.66 -35.91
CA TYR A 179 -7.75 -2.51 -37.02
C TYR A 179 -8.13 -1.66 -38.23
N SER A 180 -7.34 -1.72 -39.29
CA SER A 180 -7.77 -1.23 -40.60
C SER A 180 -8.83 -2.20 -41.14
N LYS A 181 -9.92 -1.65 -41.68
CA LYS A 181 -10.97 -2.44 -42.34
C LYS A 181 -10.57 -2.93 -43.76
N ASP A 182 -9.29 -3.03 -44.05
CA ASP A 182 -8.81 -3.45 -45.36
C ASP A 182 -8.25 -4.87 -45.29
N SER A 183 -9.17 -5.85 -45.24
CA SER A 183 -8.95 -7.22 -45.73
C SER A 183 -10.27 -7.77 -46.27
N LYS A 184 -10.66 -7.18 -47.42
CA LYS A 184 -11.52 -7.86 -48.37
C LYS A 184 -10.76 -7.87 -49.67
N GLU A 185 -10.16 -9.03 -49.97
CA GLU A 185 -10.09 -9.68 -51.27
C GLU A 185 -9.77 -11.16 -51.02
#